data_6cadbd66bfa1a24cb9d278dabc878a4e
#
_entry.id   6cadbd66bfa1a24cb9d278dabc878a4e
#
_cell.length_a   1.000
_cell.length_b   1.000
_cell.length_c   1.000
_cell.angle_alpha   90.00
_cell.angle_beta   90.00
_cell.angle_gamma   90.00
#
_symmetry.space_group_name_H-M   'P 1'
#
loop_
_entity.id
_entity.type
_entity.pdbx_description
1 polymer ?
#
loop_
_entity_poly.entity_id
_entity_poly.type
_entity_poly.pdbx_seq_one_letter_code
_entity_poly.pdbx_strand_id
1 'polypeptide(L)' 'MLFLVPDSPYRVAVCSKGHCWLLQQRRGANRWEGIKFFTNRRRLGVVLRQLVGARAFKAVQAKIEALPI' A
#
# COMPACT_ATOMS: atom_id res chain seq x y z
N MET A 1 9.78 -3.61 -1.62
CA MET A 1 8.72 -2.61 -1.88
C MET A 1 8.11 -2.86 -3.25
N LEU A 2 6.80 -2.79 -3.36
CA LEU A 2 6.13 -2.92 -4.64
C LEU A 2 5.94 -1.56 -5.31
N PHE A 3 5.35 -0.59 -4.59
CA PHE A 3 5.17 0.73 -5.18
C PHE A 3 4.90 1.78 -4.10
N LEU A 4 5.25 3.01 -4.43
CA LEU A 4 4.95 4.18 -3.62
C LEU A 4 3.59 4.74 -4.04
N VAL A 5 2.85 5.29 -3.07
CA VAL A 5 1.62 6.02 -3.38
C VAL A 5 1.98 7.49 -3.56
N PRO A 6 1.76 8.07 -4.75
CA PRO A 6 2.14 9.46 -5.00
C PRO A 6 1.48 10.44 -4.04
N ASP A 7 2.19 11.48 -3.70
CA ASP A 7 1.69 12.56 -2.85
C ASP A 7 1.19 12.10 -1.49
N SER A 8 1.79 11.03 -0.97
CA SER A 8 1.38 10.50 0.33
C SER A 8 2.59 9.88 1.02
N PRO A 9 2.52 9.70 2.36
CA PRO A 9 3.60 9.05 3.10
C PRO A 9 3.46 7.52 3.13
N TYR A 10 2.78 6.93 2.15
CA TYR A 10 2.51 5.50 2.16
C TYR A 10 3.17 4.78 1.01
N ARG A 11 3.48 3.50 1.25
CA ARG A 11 3.93 2.59 0.20
C ARG A 11 3.42 1.19 0.49
N VAL A 12 3.37 0.36 -0.54
CA VAL A 12 2.99 -1.03 -0.42
C VAL A 12 4.20 -1.91 -0.66
N ALA A 13 4.37 -2.90 0.19
CA ALA A 13 5.47 -3.86 0.08
C ALA A 13 4.94 -5.28 0.22
N VAL A 14 5.71 -6.24 -0.24
CA VAL A 14 5.41 -7.66 -0.01
C VAL A 14 5.96 -8.05 1.35
N CYS A 15 5.20 -8.81 2.13
CA CYS A 15 5.72 -9.29 3.40
C CYS A 15 6.83 -10.31 3.18
N SER A 16 7.64 -10.56 4.21
CA SER A 16 8.81 -11.43 4.07
C SER A 16 8.47 -12.85 3.61
N LYS A 17 7.27 -13.30 3.87
CA LYS A 17 6.83 -14.65 3.48
C LYS A 17 6.16 -14.67 2.11
N GLY A 18 5.96 -13.52 1.48
CA GLY A 18 5.36 -13.46 0.17
C GLY A 18 3.86 -13.75 0.10
N HIS A 19 3.20 -13.85 1.25
CA HIS A 19 1.77 -14.20 1.30
C HIS A 19 0.87 -13.04 1.60
N CYS A 20 1.41 -11.87 1.83
CA CYS A 20 0.61 -10.71 2.19
C CYS A 20 1.24 -9.43 1.66
N TRP A 21 0.45 -8.38 1.70
CA TRP A 21 0.86 -7.04 1.30
C TRP A 21 1.01 -6.22 2.56
N LEU A 22 2.09 -5.46 2.65
CA LEU A 22 2.37 -4.66 3.81
C LEU A 22 2.18 -3.18 3.46
N LEU A 23 1.29 -2.52 4.19
CA LEU A 23 1.12 -1.09 4.06
C LEU A 23 2.05 -0.41 5.04
N GLN A 24 2.95 0.43 4.51
CA GLN A 24 3.95 1.10 5.30
C GLN A 24 3.79 2.60 5.22
N GLN A 25 4.12 3.26 6.32
CA GLN A 25 4.06 4.71 6.41
C GLN A 25 5.46 5.26 6.68
N ARG A 26 5.80 6.36 6.01
CA ARG A 26 7.08 7.03 6.26
C ARG A 26 7.06 7.70 7.62
N ARG A 27 8.10 7.44 8.39
CA ARG A 27 8.27 8.05 9.73
C ARG A 27 9.46 8.99 9.81
N GLY A 28 10.21 9.15 8.75
CA GLY A 28 11.37 10.02 8.67
C GLY A 28 11.93 9.95 7.28
N ALA A 29 13.12 10.51 7.08
CA ALA A 29 13.69 10.60 5.73
C ALA A 29 13.81 9.23 5.05
N ASN A 30 14.25 8.22 5.80
CA ASN A 30 14.43 6.87 5.24
C ASN A 30 13.83 5.79 6.12
N ARG A 31 12.90 6.17 6.99
CA ARG A 31 12.28 5.20 7.90
C ARG A 31 10.86 4.89 7.46
N TRP A 32 10.57 3.59 7.36
CA TRP A 32 9.24 3.10 7.01
C TRP A 32 8.75 2.18 8.10
N GLU A 33 7.51 2.37 8.50
CA GLU A 33 6.89 1.56 9.54
C GLU A 33 5.71 0.82 8.94
N GLY A 34 5.66 -0.50 9.16
CA GLY A 34 4.50 -1.28 8.77
C GLY A 34 3.33 -0.95 9.68
N ILE A 35 2.25 -0.45 9.11
CA ILE A 35 1.08 -0.08 9.89
C ILE A 35 -0.05 -1.10 9.78
N LYS A 36 -0.07 -1.87 8.71
CA LYS A 36 -1.09 -2.88 8.52
C LYS A 36 -0.69 -3.84 7.42
N PHE A 37 -1.16 -5.08 7.49
CA PHE A 37 -0.94 -6.02 6.40
C PHE A 37 -2.26 -6.62 5.94
N PHE A 38 -2.26 -7.08 4.68
CA PHE A 38 -3.46 -7.58 4.01
C PHE A 38 -3.13 -8.85 3.25
N THR A 39 -4.04 -9.80 3.26
CA THR A 39 -3.93 -10.99 2.44
C THR A 39 -4.80 -10.92 1.20
N ASN A 40 -5.49 -9.79 1.03
CA ASN A 40 -6.51 -9.61 -0.01
C ASN A 40 -6.34 -8.22 -0.60
N ARG A 41 -6.16 -8.14 -1.92
CA ARG A 41 -5.93 -6.85 -2.59
C ARG A 41 -7.12 -5.90 -2.47
N ARG A 42 -8.33 -6.45 -2.41
CA ARG A 42 -9.53 -5.62 -2.28
C ARG A 42 -9.54 -4.86 -0.95
N ARG A 43 -9.18 -5.54 0.14
CA ARG A 43 -9.12 -4.89 1.43
C ARG A 43 -8.02 -3.84 1.49
N LEU A 44 -6.88 -4.16 0.91
CA LEU A 44 -5.80 -3.19 0.79
C LEU A 44 -6.29 -1.94 0.06
N GLY A 45 -7.00 -2.13 -1.05
CA GLY A 45 -7.51 -1.00 -1.81
C GLY A 45 -8.48 -0.15 -1.02
N VAL A 46 -9.41 -0.78 -0.29
CA VAL A 46 -10.40 -0.05 0.51
C VAL A 46 -9.71 0.81 1.57
N VAL A 47 -8.80 0.22 2.32
CA VAL A 47 -8.11 0.93 3.40
C VAL A 47 -7.21 2.02 2.84
N LEU A 48 -6.46 1.72 1.78
CA LEU A 48 -5.57 2.71 1.18
C LEU A 48 -6.36 3.91 0.66
N ARG A 49 -7.49 3.67 0.01
CA ARG A 49 -8.33 4.75 -0.48
C ARG A 49 -8.81 5.65 0.65
N GLN A 50 -9.14 5.07 1.80
CA GLN A 50 -9.55 5.85 2.96
C GLN A 50 -8.42 6.70 3.51
N LEU A 51 -7.20 6.20 3.45
CA LEU A 51 -6.05 6.91 3.99
C LEU A 51 -5.56 8.04 3.07
N VAL A 52 -5.52 7.81 1.78
CA VAL A 52 -4.93 8.77 0.84
C VAL A 52 -5.96 9.54 0.03
N GLY A 53 -7.21 9.11 0.06
CA GLY A 53 -8.26 9.73 -0.74
C GLY A 53 -8.34 9.17 -2.15
N ALA A 54 -9.47 9.46 -2.83
CA ALA A 54 -9.74 8.88 -4.14
C ALA A 54 -8.73 9.29 -5.20
N ARG A 55 -8.23 10.52 -5.13
CA ARG A 55 -7.32 11.03 -6.14
C ARG A 55 -5.99 10.30 -6.14
N ALA A 56 -5.35 10.21 -4.99
CA ALA A 56 -4.09 9.51 -4.87
C ALA A 56 -4.27 8.01 -5.08
N PHE A 57 -5.38 7.46 -4.61
CA PHE A 57 -5.69 6.06 -4.82
C PHE A 57 -5.80 5.73 -6.31
N LYS A 58 -6.43 6.60 -7.09
CA LYS A 58 -6.59 6.36 -8.52
C LYS A 58 -5.26 6.21 -9.23
N ALA A 59 -4.23 6.90 -8.77
CA ALA A 59 -2.91 6.81 -9.37
C ALA A 59 -2.27 5.42 -9.22
N VAL A 60 -2.68 4.65 -8.22
CA VAL A 60 -2.13 3.31 -7.97
C VAL A 60 -3.17 2.20 -8.11
N GLN A 61 -4.40 2.55 -8.49
CA GLN A 61 -5.48 1.58 -8.57
C GLN A 61 -5.14 0.40 -9.48
N ALA A 62 -4.59 0.66 -10.65
CA ALA A 62 -4.23 -0.41 -11.57
C ALA A 62 -3.17 -1.34 -10.98
N LYS A 63 -2.24 -0.78 -10.20
CA LYS A 63 -1.21 -1.59 -9.55
C LYS A 63 -1.80 -2.50 -8.49
N ILE A 64 -2.80 -2.03 -7.77
CA ILE A 64 -3.47 -2.84 -6.75
C ILE A 64 -4.27 -3.95 -7.43
N GLU A 65 -4.99 -3.62 -8.50
CA GLU A 65 -5.78 -4.61 -9.23
C GLU A 65 -4.93 -5.68 -9.91
N ALA A 66 -3.66 -5.39 -10.16
CA ALA A 66 -2.74 -6.35 -10.74
C ALA A 66 -2.13 -7.30 -9.70
N LEU A 67 -2.37 -7.08 -8.41
CA LEU A 67 -1.87 -7.98 -7.38
C LEU A 67 -2.61 -9.32 -7.46
N PRO A 68 -1.93 -10.44 -7.14
CA PRO A 68 -2.50 -11.77 -7.35
C PRO A 68 -3.64 -12.14 -6.43
N ILE A 69 -4.04 -11.46 -5.50
CA ILE A 69 -5.22 -11.82 -4.70
C ILE A 69 -5.99 -10.57 -4.29
#